data_8235730d4d6191a8a03901b497bb1b2b
#
_entry.id   8235730d4d6191a8a03901b497bb1b2b
#
_cell.length_a   1.000
_cell.length_b   1.000
_cell.length_c   1.000
_cell.angle_alpha   90.00
_cell.angle_beta   90.00
_cell.angle_gamma   90.00
#
_symmetry.space_group_name_H-M   'P 1'
#
loop_
_entity.id
_entity.type
_entity.pdbx_description
1 polymer ?
#
loop_
_entity_poly.entity_id
_entity_poly.type
_entity_poly.pdbx_seq_one_letter_code
_entity_poly.pdbx_strand_id
1 'polypeptide(L)'
;MRSLARVALTVSLLAIVAGTIAGCLEEETPSYQSEESKSRLASFTRDVGAELNDYWGEDWGEGWKPARIKVPKRAADTACGTIDADETGPAYCGDDRTMVLPAAFFRDEIIGADNNGRNDAAVAAVIGHEFGHHLQTLIGLEEVIDQGVEENPEAANLISVAYELHADCLMGMWMSTVDDEKRLEPGDLEEVLGALDKIGDDRLSADAGVESDPDEFNHGTSGQRIYWFAEGFDTQDIDACNKVFDDLFDGTLEKDTRESNAY
;
A
#
# COMPACT_ATOMS: atom_id res chain seq x y z
N MET A 1 42.46 -21.26 70.90
CA MET A 1 43.46 -20.33 71.33
C MET A 1 44.17 -19.72 70.09
N ARG A 2 43.60 -18.70 69.50
CA ARG A 2 44.32 -17.78 68.63
C ARG A 2 43.40 -16.54 68.48
N SER A 3 44.03 -15.41 68.85
CA SER A 3 43.49 -14.07 68.94
C SER A 3 43.03 -13.55 67.61
N LEU A 4 41.80 -12.96 67.58
CA LEU A 4 41.30 -12.20 66.46
C LEU A 4 41.60 -10.72 66.68
N ALA A 5 42.47 -10.18 65.87
CA ALA A 5 42.76 -8.75 65.83
C ALA A 5 41.63 -8.02 65.08
N ARG A 6 41.01 -7.05 65.74
CA ARG A 6 40.04 -6.12 65.14
C ARG A 6 40.76 -5.02 64.45
N VAL A 7 40.57 -4.91 63.13
CA VAL A 7 40.99 -3.75 62.33
C VAL A 7 39.79 -2.80 62.28
N ALA A 8 39.99 -1.61 62.81
CA ALA A 8 39.03 -0.51 62.70
C ALA A 8 39.22 0.16 61.35
N LEU A 9 38.18 0.13 60.52
CA LEU A 9 38.14 0.84 59.26
C LEU A 9 37.43 2.17 59.48
N THR A 10 38.16 3.27 59.35
CA THR A 10 37.62 4.64 59.35
C THR A 10 36.97 4.91 58.01
N VAL A 11 35.64 5.13 58.07
CA VAL A 11 34.85 5.54 56.88
C VAL A 11 34.96 7.06 56.75
N SER A 12 35.71 7.51 55.71
CA SER A 12 35.63 8.91 55.28
C SER A 12 34.39 9.13 54.43
N LEU A 13 33.45 9.95 54.91
CA LEU A 13 32.31 10.42 54.13
C LEU A 13 32.79 11.39 53.04
N LEU A 14 32.83 10.95 51.79
CA LEU A 14 32.91 11.83 50.66
C LEU A 14 31.46 12.13 50.23
N ALA A 15 31.03 13.37 50.41
CA ALA A 15 29.73 13.84 49.87
C ALA A 15 29.85 13.96 48.34
N ILE A 16 29.31 12.97 47.63
CA ILE A 16 29.12 13.06 46.19
C ILE A 16 27.81 13.84 45.98
N VAL A 17 27.92 15.07 45.50
CA VAL A 17 26.80 15.84 44.97
C VAL A 17 26.38 15.14 43.66
N ALA A 18 25.32 14.34 43.76
CA ALA A 18 24.68 13.78 42.60
C ALA A 18 23.85 14.88 41.91
N GLY A 19 24.47 15.56 40.95
CA GLY A 19 23.73 16.33 39.97
C GLY A 19 22.95 15.39 39.09
N THR A 20 21.65 15.32 39.32
CA THR A 20 20.71 14.66 38.42
C THR A 20 20.59 15.48 37.15
N ILE A 21 21.39 15.16 36.16
CA ILE A 21 21.10 15.53 34.79
C ILE A 21 20.05 14.52 34.33
N ALA A 22 18.78 14.81 34.57
CA ALA A 22 17.69 14.21 33.83
C ALA A 22 17.69 14.84 32.43
N GLY A 23 18.63 14.40 31.60
CA GLY A 23 18.52 14.55 30.17
C GLY A 23 17.42 13.56 29.76
N CYS A 24 16.24 14.05 29.46
CA CYS A 24 15.33 13.34 28.61
C CYS A 24 16.10 13.10 27.30
N LEU A 25 16.49 11.84 27.08
CA LEU A 25 16.76 11.39 25.73
C LEU A 25 15.38 11.39 25.07
N GLU A 26 15.01 12.53 24.46
CA GLU A 26 14.02 12.47 23.38
C GLU A 26 14.71 11.58 22.34
N GLU A 27 14.21 10.35 22.18
CA GLU A 27 14.43 9.60 20.96
C GLU A 27 13.88 10.47 19.86
N GLU A 28 14.75 11.17 19.12
CA GLU A 28 14.39 11.82 17.88
C GLU A 28 13.92 10.69 16.95
N THR A 29 12.59 10.55 16.83
CA THR A 29 12.01 9.73 15.77
C THR A 29 12.59 10.23 14.45
N PRO A 30 13.21 9.38 13.62
CA PRO A 30 13.85 9.83 12.40
C PRO A 30 12.79 10.52 11.51
N SER A 31 12.99 11.79 11.23
CA SER A 31 12.11 12.46 10.28
C SER A 31 12.27 11.75 8.93
N TYR A 32 11.15 11.38 8.28
CA TYR A 32 11.13 10.74 6.94
C TYR A 32 11.76 11.62 5.85
N GLN A 33 12.19 12.82 6.20
CA GLN A 33 12.95 13.74 5.35
C GLN A 33 14.47 13.47 5.35
N SER A 34 14.98 12.65 6.26
CA SER A 34 16.40 12.29 6.27
C SER A 34 16.77 11.42 5.06
N GLU A 35 18.02 11.49 4.59
CA GLU A 35 18.50 10.66 3.47
C GLU A 35 18.50 9.17 3.85
N GLU A 36 18.65 8.83 5.11
CA GLU A 36 18.57 7.46 5.61
C GLU A 36 17.13 6.94 5.53
N SER A 37 16.13 7.72 5.93
CA SER A 37 14.73 7.35 5.84
C SER A 37 14.25 7.21 4.39
N LYS A 38 14.69 8.11 3.50
CA LYS A 38 14.44 7.99 2.05
C LYS A 38 15.04 6.71 1.46
N SER A 39 16.25 6.34 1.91
CA SER A 39 16.89 5.10 1.48
C SER A 39 16.15 3.87 1.99
N ARG A 40 15.66 3.89 3.24
CA ARG A 40 14.86 2.80 3.81
C ARG A 40 13.54 2.64 3.10
N LEU A 41 12.81 3.73 2.84
CA LEU A 41 11.57 3.69 2.08
C LEU A 41 11.78 3.09 0.69
N ALA A 42 12.80 3.55 -0.04
CA ALA A 42 13.10 3.01 -1.36
C ALA A 42 13.56 1.53 -1.34
N SER A 43 14.16 1.06 -0.24
CA SER A 43 14.46 -0.36 -0.04
C SER A 43 13.19 -1.14 0.22
N PHE A 44 12.39 -0.72 1.18
CA PHE A 44 11.10 -1.31 1.51
C PHE A 44 10.21 -1.46 0.28
N THR A 45 10.06 -0.40 -0.52
CA THR A 45 9.28 -0.44 -1.77
C THR A 45 9.78 -1.51 -2.75
N ARG A 46 11.11 -1.66 -2.90
CA ARG A 46 11.68 -2.73 -3.75
C ARG A 46 11.46 -4.12 -3.17
N ASP A 47 11.61 -4.26 -1.86
CA ASP A 47 11.50 -5.55 -1.17
C ASP A 47 10.04 -6.06 -1.24
N VAL A 48 9.04 -5.19 -1.04
CA VAL A 48 7.62 -5.52 -1.25
C VAL A 48 7.33 -5.94 -2.69
N GLY A 49 7.84 -5.19 -3.69
CA GLY A 49 7.66 -5.56 -5.09
C GLY A 49 8.34 -6.88 -5.48
N ALA A 50 9.48 -7.21 -4.86
CA ALA A 50 10.14 -8.50 -5.05
C ALA A 50 9.34 -9.64 -4.40
N GLU A 51 8.84 -9.43 -3.19
CA GLU A 51 7.98 -10.37 -2.47
C GLU A 51 6.71 -10.71 -3.25
N LEU A 52 6.04 -9.71 -3.83
CA LEU A 52 4.88 -9.92 -4.69
C LEU A 52 5.20 -10.76 -5.92
N ASN A 53 6.37 -10.55 -6.54
CA ASN A 53 6.84 -11.41 -7.63
C ASN A 53 7.05 -12.86 -7.19
N ASP A 54 7.58 -13.08 -6.00
CA ASP A 54 7.81 -14.41 -5.45
C ASP A 54 6.48 -15.07 -5.06
N TYR A 55 5.62 -14.37 -4.34
CA TYR A 55 4.31 -14.85 -3.89
C TYR A 55 3.43 -15.32 -5.06
N TRP A 56 3.18 -14.46 -6.03
CA TRP A 56 2.33 -14.80 -7.17
C TRP A 56 3.00 -15.77 -8.16
N GLY A 57 4.34 -15.71 -8.23
CA GLY A 57 5.12 -16.58 -9.11
C GLY A 57 5.17 -18.05 -8.65
N GLU A 58 5.04 -18.32 -7.34
CA GLU A 58 5.16 -19.66 -6.78
C GLU A 58 4.08 -20.61 -7.33
N ASP A 59 2.84 -20.14 -7.38
CA ASP A 59 1.69 -20.95 -7.80
C ASP A 59 1.27 -20.75 -9.26
N TRP A 60 1.83 -19.73 -9.97
CA TRP A 60 1.41 -19.38 -11.33
C TRP A 60 1.74 -20.45 -12.38
N GLY A 61 2.85 -21.14 -12.23
CA GLY A 61 3.29 -22.18 -13.16
C GLY A 61 3.87 -21.65 -14.48
N GLU A 62 3.64 -22.40 -15.57
CA GLU A 62 4.14 -22.03 -16.91
C GLU A 62 3.50 -20.72 -17.40
N GLY A 63 4.33 -19.79 -17.85
CA GLY A 63 3.87 -18.48 -18.34
C GLY A 63 4.11 -17.33 -17.38
N TRP A 64 4.54 -17.59 -16.15
CA TRP A 64 4.93 -16.51 -15.24
C TRP A 64 6.00 -15.60 -15.84
N LYS A 65 5.76 -14.34 -15.74
CA LYS A 65 6.70 -13.29 -16.16
C LYS A 65 6.73 -12.24 -15.06
N PRO A 66 7.80 -12.12 -14.29
CA PRO A 66 7.85 -11.17 -13.18
C PRO A 66 7.69 -9.73 -13.65
N ALA A 67 7.08 -8.90 -12.79
CA ALA A 67 7.05 -7.46 -12.96
C ALA A 67 8.46 -6.87 -12.81
N ARG A 68 8.78 -5.85 -13.60
CA ARG A 68 9.99 -5.06 -13.44
C ARG A 68 9.72 -3.93 -12.47
N ILE A 69 10.45 -3.91 -11.37
CA ILE A 69 10.25 -2.91 -10.32
C ILE A 69 11.23 -1.75 -10.51
N LYS A 70 10.72 -0.54 -10.73
CA LYS A 70 11.50 0.70 -10.74
C LYS A 70 11.08 1.58 -9.57
N VAL A 71 12.03 1.96 -8.74
CA VAL A 71 11.80 2.89 -7.62
C VAL A 71 12.65 4.16 -7.86
N PRO A 72 12.20 5.05 -8.76
CA PRO A 72 12.87 6.32 -9.01
C PRO A 72 12.63 7.29 -7.84
N LYS A 73 13.40 8.39 -7.80
CA LYS A 73 13.10 9.47 -6.86
C LYS A 73 11.75 10.10 -7.15
N ARG A 74 11.45 10.41 -8.42
CA ARG A 74 10.22 11.06 -8.88
C ARG A 74 9.63 10.41 -10.13
N ALA A 75 10.40 10.15 -11.17
CA ALA A 75 9.89 9.71 -12.46
C ALA A 75 10.77 8.64 -13.10
N ALA A 76 10.18 7.81 -13.96
CA ALA A 76 10.89 6.87 -14.83
C ALA A 76 10.12 6.68 -16.15
N ASP A 77 10.89 6.46 -17.24
CA ASP A 77 10.32 6.12 -18.54
C ASP A 77 9.95 4.63 -18.61
N THR A 78 8.83 4.36 -19.27
CA THR A 78 8.32 3.01 -19.59
C THR A 78 7.94 2.97 -21.07
N ALA A 79 7.49 1.81 -21.58
CA ALA A 79 6.92 1.72 -22.92
C ALA A 79 5.59 2.50 -23.06
N CYS A 80 4.87 2.72 -21.94
CA CYS A 80 3.64 3.50 -21.88
C CYS A 80 3.88 5.02 -21.74
N GLY A 81 5.13 5.47 -21.65
CA GLY A 81 5.52 6.86 -21.42
C GLY A 81 6.21 7.07 -20.08
N THR A 82 6.34 8.33 -19.68
CA THR A 82 6.95 8.69 -18.39
C THR A 82 5.89 8.64 -17.29
N ILE A 83 6.17 7.89 -16.24
CA ILE A 83 5.38 7.85 -14.99
C ILE A 83 6.08 8.75 -13.98
N ASP A 84 5.38 9.75 -13.46
CA ASP A 84 5.89 10.80 -12.56
C ASP A 84 5.08 10.89 -11.28
N ALA A 85 5.77 11.15 -10.16
CA ALA A 85 5.18 11.22 -8.83
C ALA A 85 4.07 12.28 -8.67
N ASP A 86 4.17 13.39 -9.40
CA ASP A 86 3.25 14.52 -9.24
C ASP A 86 2.06 14.45 -10.21
N GLU A 87 2.25 13.77 -11.35
CA GLU A 87 1.25 13.73 -12.42
C GLU A 87 0.42 12.44 -12.39
N THR A 88 1.10 11.28 -12.20
CA THR A 88 0.46 9.95 -12.28
C THR A 88 0.49 9.19 -10.96
N GLY A 89 1.45 9.50 -10.06
CA GLY A 89 1.72 8.65 -8.92
C GLY A 89 2.39 7.31 -9.30
N PRO A 90 2.29 6.28 -8.45
CA PRO A 90 2.62 4.90 -8.80
C PRO A 90 1.77 4.44 -9.97
N ALA A 91 2.33 3.64 -10.86
CA ALA A 91 1.58 3.06 -11.96
C ALA A 91 2.29 1.84 -12.55
N TYR A 92 1.52 0.96 -13.14
CA TYR A 92 1.99 -0.18 -13.90
C TYR A 92 1.85 0.06 -15.42
N CYS A 93 2.86 -0.32 -16.19
CA CYS A 93 2.82 -0.31 -17.64
C CYS A 93 2.77 -1.75 -18.17
N GLY A 94 1.65 -2.13 -18.80
CA GLY A 94 1.43 -3.46 -19.36
C GLY A 94 2.38 -3.80 -20.51
N ASP A 95 2.68 -2.84 -21.39
CA ASP A 95 3.50 -3.03 -22.59
C ASP A 95 4.90 -3.61 -22.31
N ASP A 96 5.55 -3.16 -21.23
CA ASP A 96 6.86 -3.66 -20.85
C ASP A 96 6.89 -4.32 -19.45
N ARG A 97 5.74 -4.49 -18.82
CA ARG A 97 5.57 -5.04 -17.48
C ARG A 97 6.40 -4.31 -16.43
N THR A 98 6.43 -3.01 -16.51
CA THR A 98 7.18 -2.18 -15.57
C THR A 98 6.24 -1.50 -14.58
N MET A 99 6.44 -1.79 -13.31
CA MET A 99 5.83 -1.07 -12.19
C MET A 99 6.77 0.07 -11.79
N VAL A 100 6.31 1.29 -11.85
CA VAL A 100 7.06 2.47 -11.41
C VAL A 100 6.47 2.97 -10.10
N LEU A 101 7.29 2.98 -9.07
CA LEU A 101 6.94 3.28 -7.69
C LEU A 101 7.75 4.49 -7.22
N PRO A 102 7.33 5.73 -7.52
CA PRO A 102 8.13 6.91 -7.22
C PRO A 102 8.23 7.15 -5.71
N ALA A 103 9.45 7.11 -5.15
CA ALA A 103 9.67 7.25 -3.72
C ALA A 103 9.17 8.60 -3.15
N ALA A 104 9.10 9.64 -3.99
CA ALA A 104 8.56 10.94 -3.60
C ALA A 104 7.06 10.85 -3.31
N PHE A 105 6.28 10.13 -4.13
CA PHE A 105 4.85 9.93 -3.91
C PHE A 105 4.57 9.28 -2.55
N PHE A 106 5.20 8.14 -2.27
CA PHE A 106 4.99 7.44 -0.99
C PHE A 106 5.35 8.32 0.21
N ARG A 107 6.45 9.08 0.11
CA ARG A 107 6.86 9.97 1.19
C ARG A 107 5.89 11.11 1.42
N ASP A 108 5.43 11.76 0.34
CA ASP A 108 4.72 13.04 0.42
C ASP A 108 3.21 12.81 0.55
N GLU A 109 2.64 11.81 -0.16
CA GLU A 109 1.19 11.58 -0.21
C GLU A 109 0.72 10.48 0.77
N ILE A 110 1.48 9.38 0.90
CA ILE A 110 1.04 8.24 1.73
C ILE A 110 1.53 8.39 3.18
N ILE A 111 2.84 8.62 3.38
CA ILE A 111 3.42 8.73 4.73
C ILE A 111 3.13 10.11 5.31
N GLY A 112 3.30 11.18 4.51
CA GLY A 112 3.10 12.55 4.95
C GLY A 112 4.18 13.06 5.93
N ALA A 113 4.19 14.37 6.17
CA ALA A 113 5.21 15.01 7.02
C ALA A 113 5.05 14.69 8.52
N ASP A 114 3.83 14.38 8.96
CA ASP A 114 3.46 14.28 10.38
C ASP A 114 3.35 12.82 10.89
N ASN A 115 3.59 11.84 10.02
CA ASN A 115 3.27 10.44 10.31
C ASN A 115 4.48 9.60 10.70
N ASN A 116 5.39 10.08 11.50
CA ASN A 116 6.49 9.37 12.22
C ASN A 116 6.87 7.94 11.72
N GLY A 117 6.68 7.65 10.42
CA GLY A 117 7.02 6.40 9.81
C GLY A 117 5.96 5.30 9.89
N ARG A 118 4.78 5.64 10.28
CA ARG A 118 3.59 4.79 10.13
C ARG A 118 3.05 4.95 8.71
N ASN A 119 2.18 4.07 8.29
CA ASN A 119 1.64 3.92 6.94
C ASN A 119 2.53 3.10 5.99
N ASP A 120 3.39 2.25 6.52
CA ASP A 120 4.12 1.30 5.67
C ASP A 120 3.19 0.22 5.10
N ALA A 121 2.16 -0.20 5.84
CA ALA A 121 1.12 -1.07 5.32
C ALA A 121 0.33 -0.41 4.18
N ALA A 122 0.02 0.89 4.28
CA ALA A 122 -0.60 1.64 3.19
C ALA A 122 0.33 1.74 1.96
N VAL A 123 1.64 1.93 2.14
CA VAL A 123 2.62 1.87 1.05
C VAL A 123 2.62 0.48 0.40
N ALA A 124 2.64 -0.59 1.20
CA ALA A 124 2.60 -1.96 0.71
C ALA A 124 1.30 -2.25 -0.06
N ALA A 125 0.15 -1.74 0.41
CA ALA A 125 -1.13 -1.88 -0.27
C ALA A 125 -1.12 -1.22 -1.66
N VAL A 126 -0.64 0.02 -1.79
CA VAL A 126 -0.52 0.67 -3.10
C VAL A 126 0.37 -0.15 -4.05
N ILE A 127 1.48 -0.70 -3.55
CA ILE A 127 2.35 -1.57 -4.36
C ILE A 127 1.61 -2.85 -4.76
N GLY A 128 0.83 -3.43 -3.86
CA GLY A 128 0.00 -4.62 -4.12
C GLY A 128 -1.08 -4.36 -5.17
N HIS A 129 -1.70 -3.18 -5.14
CA HIS A 129 -2.67 -2.74 -6.15
C HIS A 129 -2.04 -2.64 -7.54
N GLU A 130 -0.90 -1.96 -7.66
CA GLU A 130 -0.16 -1.87 -8.94
C GLU A 130 0.28 -3.26 -9.44
N PHE A 131 0.58 -4.16 -8.50
CA PHE A 131 0.85 -5.56 -8.84
C PHE A 131 -0.39 -6.29 -9.33
N GLY A 132 -1.58 -5.93 -8.85
CA GLY A 132 -2.87 -6.41 -9.37
C GLY A 132 -2.98 -6.16 -10.88
N HIS A 133 -2.61 -4.97 -11.36
CA HIS A 133 -2.58 -4.66 -12.79
C HIS A 133 -1.57 -5.53 -13.56
N HIS A 134 -0.44 -5.90 -12.94
CA HIS A 134 0.47 -6.86 -13.54
C HIS A 134 -0.18 -8.23 -13.74
N LEU A 135 -0.93 -8.74 -12.77
CA LEU A 135 -1.65 -10.01 -12.89
C LEU A 135 -2.73 -9.93 -13.96
N GLN A 136 -3.47 -8.85 -14.02
CA GLN A 136 -4.49 -8.59 -15.04
C GLN A 136 -3.90 -8.63 -16.46
N THR A 137 -2.72 -8.01 -16.66
CA THR A 137 -2.00 -8.10 -17.94
C THR A 137 -1.58 -9.54 -18.26
N LEU A 138 -1.10 -10.31 -17.27
CA LEU A 138 -0.66 -11.71 -17.51
C LEU A 138 -1.80 -12.63 -17.90
N ILE A 139 -3.02 -12.40 -17.42
CA ILE A 139 -4.22 -13.16 -17.81
C ILE A 139 -4.90 -12.61 -19.07
N GLY A 140 -4.39 -11.50 -19.65
CA GLY A 140 -4.95 -10.88 -20.85
C GLY A 140 -6.24 -10.10 -20.58
N LEU A 141 -6.51 -9.73 -19.34
CA LEU A 141 -7.73 -8.97 -18.98
C LEU A 141 -7.71 -7.56 -19.54
N GLU A 142 -6.53 -6.92 -19.64
CA GLU A 142 -6.36 -5.58 -20.20
C GLU A 142 -6.94 -5.49 -21.63
N GLU A 143 -6.66 -6.48 -22.49
CA GLU A 143 -7.20 -6.54 -23.85
C GLU A 143 -8.75 -6.69 -23.87
N VAL A 144 -9.31 -7.41 -22.89
CA VAL A 144 -10.77 -7.58 -22.75
C VAL A 144 -11.43 -6.26 -22.30
N ILE A 145 -10.81 -5.54 -21.39
CA ILE A 145 -11.25 -4.23 -20.90
C ILE A 145 -11.22 -3.21 -22.04
N ASP A 146 -10.12 -3.13 -22.78
CA ASP A 146 -10.00 -2.22 -23.92
C ASP A 146 -11.08 -2.49 -24.98
N GLN A 147 -11.31 -3.75 -25.33
CA GLN A 147 -12.41 -4.12 -26.23
C GLN A 147 -13.79 -3.74 -25.65
N GLY A 148 -14.01 -3.96 -24.36
CA GLY A 148 -15.25 -3.58 -23.69
C GLY A 148 -15.53 -2.08 -23.78
N VAL A 149 -14.51 -1.26 -23.57
CA VAL A 149 -14.57 0.20 -23.71
C VAL A 149 -14.80 0.64 -25.16
N GLU A 150 -14.14 0.01 -26.13
CA GLU A 150 -14.36 0.31 -27.57
C GLU A 150 -15.79 -0.01 -28.00
N GLU A 151 -16.36 -1.11 -27.53
CA GLU A 151 -17.72 -1.55 -27.85
C GLU A 151 -18.80 -0.76 -27.10
N ASN A 152 -18.51 -0.25 -25.90
CA ASN A 152 -19.44 0.47 -25.02
C ASN A 152 -18.82 1.76 -24.45
N PRO A 153 -18.58 2.78 -25.28
CA PRO A 153 -17.90 4.00 -24.82
C PRO A 153 -18.63 4.76 -23.69
N GLU A 154 -19.96 4.62 -23.60
CA GLU A 154 -20.76 5.20 -22.53
C GLU A 154 -20.56 4.50 -21.17
N ALA A 155 -20.07 3.27 -21.17
CA ALA A 155 -19.77 2.52 -19.96
C ALA A 155 -18.27 2.52 -19.62
N ALA A 156 -17.44 3.27 -20.36
CA ALA A 156 -15.98 3.23 -20.23
C ALA A 156 -15.50 3.45 -18.79
N ASN A 157 -16.04 4.45 -18.09
CA ASN A 157 -15.68 4.73 -16.71
C ASN A 157 -16.08 3.60 -15.76
N LEU A 158 -17.29 3.04 -15.92
CA LEU A 158 -17.75 1.93 -15.08
C LEU A 158 -16.92 0.65 -15.31
N ILE A 159 -16.50 0.41 -16.56
CA ILE A 159 -15.59 -0.70 -16.90
C ILE A 159 -14.22 -0.48 -16.25
N SER A 160 -13.70 0.77 -16.27
CA SER A 160 -12.47 1.13 -15.57
C SER A 160 -12.60 0.90 -14.07
N VAL A 161 -13.70 1.33 -13.45
CA VAL A 161 -13.96 1.08 -12.03
C VAL A 161 -13.87 -0.40 -11.69
N ALA A 162 -14.52 -1.29 -12.48
CA ALA A 162 -14.47 -2.73 -12.22
C ALA A 162 -13.02 -3.28 -12.34
N TYR A 163 -12.23 -2.77 -13.27
CA TYR A 163 -10.83 -3.13 -13.45
C TYR A 163 -9.97 -2.74 -12.24
N GLU A 164 -10.18 -1.55 -11.71
CA GLU A 164 -9.50 -1.04 -10.51
C GLU A 164 -9.89 -1.81 -9.24
N LEU A 165 -11.19 -2.05 -9.05
CA LEU A 165 -11.70 -2.80 -7.90
C LEU A 165 -11.22 -4.26 -7.89
N HIS A 166 -11.03 -4.86 -9.08
CA HIS A 166 -10.41 -6.18 -9.19
C HIS A 166 -8.94 -6.14 -8.71
N ALA A 167 -8.18 -5.08 -9.02
CA ALA A 167 -6.82 -4.91 -8.52
C ALA A 167 -6.79 -4.74 -6.99
N ASP A 168 -7.75 -4.00 -6.40
CA ASP A 168 -7.91 -3.90 -4.94
C ASP A 168 -8.20 -5.26 -4.29
N CYS A 169 -9.01 -6.10 -4.93
CA CYS A 169 -9.29 -7.45 -4.43
C CYS A 169 -8.04 -8.35 -4.48
N LEU A 170 -7.28 -8.33 -5.56
CA LEU A 170 -6.02 -9.08 -5.68
C LEU A 170 -4.98 -8.62 -4.63
N MET A 171 -4.91 -7.33 -4.36
CA MET A 171 -4.12 -6.76 -3.27
C MET A 171 -4.57 -7.32 -1.92
N GLY A 172 -5.88 -7.38 -1.67
CA GLY A 172 -6.46 -7.96 -0.45
C GLY A 172 -6.05 -9.41 -0.24
N MET A 173 -6.08 -10.25 -1.27
CA MET A 173 -5.63 -11.65 -1.20
C MET A 173 -4.18 -11.76 -0.72
N TRP A 174 -3.28 -10.96 -1.26
CA TRP A 174 -1.88 -10.95 -0.82
C TRP A 174 -1.74 -10.45 0.62
N MET A 175 -2.41 -9.33 0.98
CA MET A 175 -2.35 -8.77 2.33
C MET A 175 -2.86 -9.75 3.39
N SER A 176 -3.87 -10.57 3.08
CA SER A 176 -4.33 -11.64 3.96
C SER A 176 -3.24 -12.66 4.27
N THR A 177 -2.40 -13.00 3.29
CA THR A 177 -1.24 -13.88 3.51
C THR A 177 -0.22 -13.24 4.45
N VAL A 178 0.03 -11.93 4.30
CA VAL A 178 0.91 -11.17 5.21
C VAL A 178 0.38 -11.22 6.64
N ASP A 179 -0.96 -11.11 6.82
CA ASP A 179 -1.59 -11.27 8.14
C ASP A 179 -1.49 -12.69 8.70
N ASP A 180 -1.74 -13.71 7.89
CA ASP A 180 -1.61 -15.11 8.28
C ASP A 180 -0.18 -15.43 8.77
N GLU A 181 0.81 -14.83 8.18
CA GLU A 181 2.23 -14.91 8.58
C GLU A 181 2.56 -14.09 9.83
N LYS A 182 1.60 -13.37 10.40
CA LYS A 182 1.74 -12.50 11.59
C LYS A 182 2.74 -11.36 11.36
N ARG A 183 2.75 -10.80 10.18
CA ARG A 183 3.64 -9.70 9.78
C ARG A 183 2.94 -8.34 9.84
N LEU A 184 1.61 -8.31 9.83
CA LEU A 184 0.88 -7.07 10.10
C LEU A 184 0.98 -6.70 11.59
N GLU A 185 1.23 -5.43 11.84
CA GLU A 185 1.25 -4.84 13.17
C GLU A 185 -0.14 -4.28 13.55
N PRO A 186 -0.43 -4.09 14.84
CA PRO A 186 -1.69 -3.44 15.24
C PRO A 186 -1.82 -2.04 14.64
N GLY A 187 -2.82 -1.81 13.83
CA GLY A 187 -3.09 -0.56 13.14
C GLY A 187 -2.83 -0.60 11.64
N ASP A 188 -2.15 -1.63 11.12
CA ASP A 188 -1.81 -1.73 9.70
C ASP A 188 -3.04 -1.83 8.81
N LEU A 189 -4.04 -2.61 9.20
CA LEU A 189 -5.29 -2.71 8.44
C LEU A 189 -6.02 -1.37 8.40
N GLU A 190 -6.06 -0.64 9.52
CA GLU A 190 -6.62 0.71 9.56
C GLU A 190 -5.85 1.70 8.66
N GLU A 191 -4.54 1.52 8.51
CA GLU A 191 -3.73 2.30 7.57
C GLU A 191 -4.12 2.01 6.12
N VAL A 192 -4.29 0.74 5.74
CA VAL A 192 -4.72 0.32 4.41
C VAL A 192 -6.12 0.85 4.11
N LEU A 193 -7.08 0.62 5.00
CA LEU A 193 -8.46 1.07 4.83
C LEU A 193 -8.54 2.60 4.76
N GLY A 194 -7.74 3.29 5.58
CA GLY A 194 -7.63 4.76 5.54
C GLY A 194 -7.02 5.29 4.24
N ALA A 195 -6.12 4.55 3.60
CA ALA A 195 -5.59 4.90 2.29
C ALA A 195 -6.66 4.71 1.20
N LEU A 196 -7.35 3.57 1.18
CA LEU A 196 -8.45 3.30 0.25
C LEU A 196 -9.60 4.31 0.39
N ASP A 197 -9.94 4.70 1.63
CA ASP A 197 -10.95 5.75 1.87
C ASP A 197 -10.56 7.07 1.23
N LYS A 198 -9.28 7.46 1.28
CA LYS A 198 -8.79 8.75 0.76
C LYS A 198 -8.71 8.82 -0.76
N ILE A 199 -8.44 7.70 -1.41
CA ILE A 199 -8.21 7.65 -2.86
C ILE A 199 -9.45 7.23 -3.66
N GLY A 200 -10.59 7.05 -3.02
CA GLY A 200 -11.88 6.88 -3.71
C GLY A 200 -12.29 8.17 -4.43
N ASP A 201 -12.86 8.05 -5.63
CA ASP A 201 -13.25 9.19 -6.47
C ASP A 201 -14.24 10.13 -5.77
N ASP A 202 -15.11 9.60 -4.91
CA ASP A 202 -16.04 10.36 -4.07
C ASP A 202 -15.32 11.23 -3.04
N ARG A 203 -14.23 10.74 -2.43
CA ARG A 203 -13.40 11.49 -1.49
C ARG A 203 -12.54 12.53 -2.19
N LEU A 204 -11.90 12.15 -3.30
CA LEU A 204 -11.09 13.07 -4.08
C LEU A 204 -11.93 14.26 -4.57
N SER A 205 -13.18 14.02 -5.01
CA SER A 205 -14.12 15.09 -5.38
C SER A 205 -14.46 15.98 -4.20
N ALA A 206 -14.74 15.40 -3.03
CA ALA A 206 -15.06 16.15 -1.82
C ALA A 206 -13.88 17.01 -1.35
N ASP A 207 -12.66 16.49 -1.36
CA ASP A 207 -11.44 17.20 -0.96
C ASP A 207 -11.09 18.33 -1.95
N ALA A 208 -11.39 18.15 -3.23
CA ALA A 208 -11.29 19.17 -4.25
C ALA A 208 -12.40 20.23 -4.17
N GLY A 209 -13.44 19.99 -3.36
CA GLY A 209 -14.61 20.89 -3.22
C GLY A 209 -15.48 20.93 -4.49
N VAL A 210 -15.46 19.87 -5.30
CA VAL A 210 -16.31 19.71 -6.47
C VAL A 210 -17.49 18.79 -6.16
N GLU A 211 -18.59 18.93 -6.91
CA GLU A 211 -19.71 18.02 -6.80
C GLU A 211 -19.29 16.65 -7.36
N SER A 212 -19.57 15.61 -6.59
CA SER A 212 -19.26 14.23 -6.98
C SER A 212 -20.22 13.77 -8.06
N ASP A 213 -19.71 13.34 -9.21
CA ASP A 213 -20.48 12.76 -10.30
C ASP A 213 -20.03 11.30 -10.50
N PRO A 214 -20.84 10.31 -10.10
CA PRO A 214 -20.48 8.90 -10.25
C PRO A 214 -20.21 8.46 -11.70
N ASP A 215 -20.79 9.14 -12.69
CA ASP A 215 -20.55 8.84 -14.10
C ASP A 215 -19.13 9.24 -14.56
N GLU A 216 -18.42 10.08 -13.78
CA GLU A 216 -17.04 10.49 -14.03
C GLU A 216 -16.02 9.65 -13.26
N PHE A 217 -16.44 8.74 -12.39
CA PHE A 217 -15.54 7.89 -11.61
C PHE A 217 -14.84 6.88 -12.50
N ASN A 218 -13.56 6.68 -12.26
CA ASN A 218 -12.74 5.71 -12.98
C ASN A 218 -11.92 4.77 -12.07
N HIS A 219 -11.89 5.04 -10.75
CA HIS A 219 -11.27 4.16 -9.74
C HIS A 219 -12.30 3.58 -8.76
N GLY A 220 -13.52 4.13 -8.74
CA GLY A 220 -14.58 3.74 -7.83
C GLY A 220 -14.63 4.55 -6.54
N THR A 221 -15.72 4.39 -5.79
CA THR A 221 -15.88 5.06 -4.49
C THR A 221 -14.99 4.44 -3.42
N SER A 222 -14.70 5.20 -2.37
CA SER A 222 -14.00 4.69 -1.19
C SER A 222 -14.66 3.43 -0.62
N GLY A 223 -15.99 3.41 -0.55
CA GLY A 223 -16.74 2.25 -0.08
C GLY A 223 -16.59 1.01 -0.96
N GLN A 224 -16.54 1.16 -2.29
CA GLN A 224 -16.31 0.07 -3.24
C GLN A 224 -14.88 -0.47 -3.12
N ARG A 225 -13.88 0.39 -3.09
CA ARG A 225 -12.46 0.00 -2.93
C ARG A 225 -12.22 -0.80 -1.66
N ILE A 226 -12.79 -0.33 -0.52
CA ILE A 226 -12.72 -1.05 0.75
C ILE A 226 -13.46 -2.39 0.68
N TYR A 227 -14.63 -2.46 0.04
CA TYR A 227 -15.38 -3.70 -0.12
C TYR A 227 -14.58 -4.76 -0.87
N TRP A 228 -14.03 -4.42 -2.03
CA TRP A 228 -13.29 -5.37 -2.86
C TRP A 228 -11.94 -5.77 -2.26
N PHE A 229 -11.24 -4.84 -1.62
CA PHE A 229 -10.08 -5.19 -0.79
C PHE A 229 -10.45 -6.23 0.26
N ALA A 230 -11.53 -6.00 1.00
CA ALA A 230 -11.98 -6.89 2.04
C ALA A 230 -12.46 -8.25 1.50
N GLU A 231 -13.11 -8.29 0.34
CA GLU A 231 -13.49 -9.52 -0.32
C GLU A 231 -12.26 -10.40 -0.62
N GLY A 232 -11.19 -9.81 -1.15
CA GLY A 232 -9.92 -10.51 -1.36
C GLY A 232 -9.25 -10.94 -0.06
N PHE A 233 -9.23 -10.06 0.93
CA PHE A 233 -8.61 -10.31 2.23
C PHE A 233 -9.32 -11.43 3.02
N ASP A 234 -10.64 -11.41 3.05
CA ASP A 234 -11.45 -12.35 3.80
C ASP A 234 -11.53 -13.75 3.12
N THR A 235 -11.51 -13.81 1.79
CA THR A 235 -11.75 -15.05 1.05
C THR A 235 -10.49 -15.73 0.55
N GLN A 236 -9.45 -14.98 0.22
CA GLN A 236 -8.24 -15.48 -0.47
C GLN A 236 -8.57 -16.28 -1.74
N ASP A 237 -9.67 -15.91 -2.42
CA ASP A 237 -10.21 -16.63 -3.56
C ASP A 237 -10.28 -15.75 -4.79
N ILE A 238 -9.53 -16.12 -5.84
CA ILE A 238 -9.51 -15.39 -7.11
C ILE A 238 -10.90 -15.39 -7.78
N ASP A 239 -11.69 -16.44 -7.61
CA ASP A 239 -13.05 -16.50 -8.15
C ASP A 239 -13.98 -15.50 -7.44
N ALA A 240 -13.71 -15.18 -6.17
CA ALA A 240 -14.42 -14.10 -5.47
C ALA A 240 -14.05 -12.73 -6.06
N CYS A 241 -12.78 -12.48 -6.37
CA CYS A 241 -12.36 -11.24 -7.03
C CYS A 241 -12.97 -11.08 -8.43
N ASN A 242 -13.05 -12.16 -9.20
CA ASN A 242 -13.64 -12.14 -10.54
C ASN A 242 -15.11 -11.74 -10.57
N LYS A 243 -15.85 -11.86 -9.45
CA LYS A 243 -17.25 -11.44 -9.36
C LYS A 243 -17.47 -9.95 -9.62
N VAL A 244 -16.45 -9.12 -9.47
CA VAL A 244 -16.57 -7.68 -9.81
C VAL A 244 -17.07 -7.47 -11.25
N PHE A 245 -16.67 -8.35 -12.15
CA PHE A 245 -17.12 -8.31 -13.55
C PHE A 245 -18.55 -8.84 -13.72
N ASP A 246 -18.96 -9.86 -12.94
CA ASP A 246 -20.34 -10.30 -12.90
C ASP A 246 -21.26 -9.18 -12.40
N ASP A 247 -20.85 -8.49 -11.33
CA ASP A 247 -21.60 -7.36 -10.74
C ASP A 247 -21.65 -6.14 -11.66
N LEU A 248 -20.59 -5.91 -12.46
CA LEU A 248 -20.59 -4.93 -13.54
C LEU A 248 -21.67 -5.27 -14.58
N PHE A 249 -21.71 -6.51 -15.09
CA PHE A 249 -22.64 -6.94 -16.12
C PHE A 249 -24.10 -7.00 -15.63
N ASP A 250 -24.30 -7.36 -14.37
CA ASP A 250 -25.62 -7.43 -13.73
C ASP A 250 -26.13 -6.06 -13.27
N GLY A 251 -25.29 -5.01 -13.34
CA GLY A 251 -25.61 -3.66 -12.89
C GLY A 251 -25.80 -3.58 -11.37
N THR A 252 -25.03 -4.35 -10.61
CA THR A 252 -25.10 -4.40 -9.14
C THR A 252 -23.84 -3.82 -8.46
N LEU A 253 -22.81 -3.50 -9.22
CA LEU A 253 -21.53 -3.00 -8.71
C LEU A 253 -21.62 -1.79 -7.76
N GLU A 254 -22.64 -0.93 -7.93
CA GLU A 254 -22.90 0.21 -7.05
C GLU A 254 -23.29 -0.18 -5.61
N LYS A 255 -23.69 -1.45 -5.39
CA LYS A 255 -24.11 -1.95 -4.07
C LYS A 255 -22.97 -2.54 -3.26
N ASP A 256 -21.83 -2.78 -3.89
CA ASP A 256 -20.66 -3.39 -3.28
C ASP A 256 -19.88 -2.33 -2.53
N THR A 257 -20.34 -2.00 -1.34
CA THR A 257 -19.74 -0.92 -0.53
C THR A 257 -19.53 -1.36 0.91
N ARG A 258 -18.45 -0.89 1.52
CA ARG A 258 -18.12 -1.08 2.93
C ARG A 258 -17.52 0.22 3.50
N GLU A 259 -17.78 0.50 4.77
CA GLU A 259 -17.17 1.65 5.45
C GLU A 259 -15.77 1.32 5.98
N SER A 260 -14.88 2.33 6.04
CA SER A 260 -13.49 2.19 6.49
C SER A 260 -13.31 1.72 7.94
N ASN A 261 -14.35 1.75 8.75
CA ASN A 261 -14.35 1.29 10.14
C ASN A 261 -14.88 -0.14 10.32
N ALA A 262 -14.91 -0.93 9.25
CA ALA A 262 -15.47 -2.30 9.26
C ALA A 262 -14.54 -3.36 9.90
N TYR A 263 -13.28 -3.03 10.24
CA TYR A 263 -12.29 -3.90 10.88
C TYR A 263 -11.85 -3.40 12.25
#